data_3cc1c3d83c1113894a2414d892cf56e7
#
_entry.id   3cc1c3d83c1113894a2414d892cf56e7
#
_cell.length_a   1.000
_cell.length_b   1.000
_cell.length_c   1.000
_cell.angle_alpha   90.00
_cell.angle_beta   90.00
_cell.angle_gamma   90.00
#
_symmetry.space_group_name_H-M   'P 1'
#
loop_
_entity.id
_entity.type
_entity.pdbx_description
1 polymer ?
#
loop_
_entity_poly.entity_id
_entity_poly.type
_entity_poly.pdbx_seq_one_letter_code
_entity_poly.pdbx_strand_id
1 'polypeptide(L)'
;MIISCNLISDVGLKRSNNEDMVLLNGKFYRDSSFQDTLTLNDNTRMAAIIADGMGGHNGGEFASELAVQSFQEFVENLPIVSNPDILQEMIKSWVTDAQFMIKNKGKEMPELNGMGTTCVGLLFFNGFTTWLNIGDSRLYRFRDGILRQLSTDHSLREREKDPTIPGNIIYNALGVGNSTFADTADISSELLVGDKYIVCSDGLSDMISDYKIEEIINNGGSALELVNAAKKAGGYDNVSVLVVEIIEKSKKVKK
;
A
#
# COMPACT_ATOMS: atom_id res chain seq x y z
N MET A 1 13.23 -10.23 13.55
CA MET A 1 11.93 -9.61 13.83
C MET A 1 10.84 -10.59 13.48
N ILE A 2 9.76 -10.67 14.27
CA ILE A 2 8.58 -11.47 13.95
C ILE A 2 7.43 -10.50 13.74
N ILE A 3 6.68 -10.70 12.66
CA ILE A 3 5.49 -9.91 12.33
C ILE A 3 4.30 -10.83 12.10
N SER A 4 3.09 -10.38 12.44
CA SER A 4 1.84 -11.00 12.02
C SER A 4 1.27 -10.19 10.86
N CYS A 5 0.80 -10.88 9.83
CA CYS A 5 0.14 -10.27 8.67
C CYS A 5 -1.29 -10.79 8.56
N ASN A 6 -2.25 -9.88 8.41
CA ASN A 6 -3.64 -10.20 8.14
C ASN A 6 -4.13 -9.33 6.98
N LEU A 7 -4.55 -9.98 5.89
CA LEU A 7 -4.90 -9.36 4.62
C LEU A 7 -6.28 -9.81 4.16
N ILE A 8 -7.07 -8.86 3.67
CA ILE A 8 -8.29 -9.08 2.89
C ILE A 8 -8.24 -8.17 1.66
N SER A 9 -8.52 -8.72 0.49
CA SER A 9 -8.86 -7.99 -0.73
C SER A 9 -10.22 -8.46 -1.19
N ASP A 10 -11.16 -7.53 -1.40
CA ASP A 10 -12.59 -7.81 -1.65
C ASP A 10 -13.13 -6.83 -2.70
N VAL A 11 -13.90 -7.33 -3.66
CA VAL A 11 -14.49 -6.53 -4.74
C VAL A 11 -15.47 -5.45 -4.25
N GLY A 12 -15.88 -5.51 -2.99
CA GLY A 12 -16.92 -4.63 -2.44
C GLY A 12 -18.34 -5.10 -2.79
N LEU A 13 -19.31 -4.16 -2.75
CA LEU A 13 -20.73 -4.50 -2.98
C LEU A 13 -21.28 -3.92 -4.28
N LYS A 14 -20.56 -3.05 -4.97
CA LYS A 14 -21.04 -2.29 -6.13
C LYS A 14 -20.24 -2.51 -7.40
N ARG A 15 -18.96 -2.83 -7.27
CA ARG A 15 -18.08 -3.10 -8.41
C ARG A 15 -18.33 -4.52 -8.94
N SER A 16 -18.07 -4.73 -10.21
CA SER A 16 -18.18 -6.05 -10.87
C SER A 16 -16.84 -6.79 -10.95
N ASN A 17 -15.73 -6.06 -10.83
CA ASN A 17 -14.37 -6.56 -10.81
C ASN A 17 -13.56 -5.84 -9.73
N ASN A 18 -12.48 -6.47 -9.32
CA ASN A 18 -11.57 -5.91 -8.34
C ASN A 18 -10.34 -5.37 -9.08
N GLU A 19 -10.13 -4.06 -9.02
CA GLU A 19 -8.98 -3.38 -9.63
C GLU A 19 -7.83 -3.20 -8.63
N ASP A 20 -8.04 -3.54 -7.33
CA ASP A 20 -6.98 -3.61 -6.34
C ASP A 20 -6.07 -4.82 -6.58
N MET A 21 -4.79 -4.66 -6.28
CA MET A 21 -3.84 -5.77 -6.19
C MET A 21 -2.97 -5.62 -4.94
N VAL A 22 -2.79 -6.72 -4.23
CA VAL A 22 -1.94 -6.75 -3.04
C VAL A 22 -0.73 -7.64 -3.28
N LEU A 23 0.45 -7.12 -2.92
CA LEU A 23 1.70 -7.88 -2.86
C LEU A 23 2.08 -8.09 -1.39
N LEU A 24 2.20 -9.34 -0.98
CA LEU A 24 2.70 -9.70 0.34
C LEU A 24 3.66 -10.88 0.26
N ASN A 25 4.89 -10.66 0.69
CA ASN A 25 5.93 -11.70 0.79
C ASN A 25 6.09 -12.52 -0.51
N GLY A 26 6.20 -11.83 -1.66
CA GLY A 26 6.40 -12.44 -2.97
C GLY A 26 5.16 -13.10 -3.58
N LYS A 27 3.98 -12.93 -2.98
CA LYS A 27 2.70 -13.45 -3.49
C LYS A 27 1.73 -12.32 -3.76
N PHE A 28 0.88 -12.53 -4.77
CA PHE A 28 -0.13 -11.58 -5.23
C PHE A 28 -1.51 -12.03 -4.78
N TYR A 29 -2.33 -11.08 -4.32
CA TYR A 29 -3.67 -11.36 -3.79
C TYR A 29 -4.68 -10.37 -4.38
N ARG A 30 -5.77 -10.93 -4.92
CA ARG A 30 -6.98 -10.24 -5.39
C ARG A 30 -8.17 -11.11 -5.04
N ASP A 31 -9.26 -10.55 -4.51
CA ASP A 31 -10.46 -11.27 -4.06
C ASP A 31 -10.13 -12.47 -3.15
N SER A 32 -9.24 -12.26 -2.22
CA SER A 32 -8.69 -13.32 -1.39
C SER A 32 -8.24 -12.81 -0.03
N SER A 33 -7.89 -13.73 0.85
CA SER A 33 -7.43 -13.41 2.20
C SER A 33 -6.15 -14.18 2.53
N PHE A 34 -5.35 -13.62 3.44
CA PHE A 34 -4.18 -14.28 3.99
C PHE A 34 -3.98 -13.89 5.45
N GLN A 35 -3.60 -14.86 6.27
CA GLN A 35 -3.19 -14.62 7.65
C GLN A 35 -2.04 -15.57 8.00
N ASP A 36 -0.92 -15.01 8.45
CA ASP A 36 0.23 -15.79 8.90
C ASP A 36 1.17 -14.94 9.75
N THR A 37 2.11 -15.62 10.40
CA THR A 37 3.21 -15.01 11.16
C THR A 37 4.51 -15.28 10.43
N LEU A 38 5.24 -14.21 10.10
CA LEU A 38 6.47 -14.27 9.30
C LEU A 38 7.68 -13.90 10.16
N THR A 39 8.78 -14.64 9.97
CA THR A 39 10.05 -14.33 10.60
C THR A 39 10.96 -13.61 9.60
N LEU A 40 11.34 -12.39 9.93
CA LEU A 40 12.21 -11.55 9.11
C LEU A 40 13.62 -11.49 9.72
N ASN A 41 14.63 -11.54 8.86
CA ASN A 41 16.05 -11.43 9.21
C ASN A 41 16.75 -10.41 8.29
N ASP A 42 18.05 -10.26 8.45
CA ASP A 42 18.84 -9.29 7.67
C ASP A 42 18.91 -9.62 6.17
N ASN A 43 18.59 -10.85 5.77
CA ASN A 43 18.51 -11.24 4.36
C ASN A 43 17.07 -11.13 3.79
N THR A 44 16.12 -10.68 4.58
CA THR A 44 14.72 -10.56 4.15
C THR A 44 14.60 -9.55 3.02
N ARG A 45 13.80 -9.93 2.01
CA ARG A 45 13.36 -9.13 0.86
C ARG A 45 11.85 -9.27 0.76
N MET A 46 11.12 -8.43 1.47
CA MET A 46 9.68 -8.58 1.58
C MET A 46 8.97 -7.25 1.38
N ALA A 47 8.07 -7.22 0.42
CA ALA A 47 7.12 -6.14 0.23
C ALA A 47 5.75 -6.49 0.84
N ALA A 48 5.08 -5.46 1.35
CA ALA A 48 3.71 -5.49 1.87
C ALA A 48 2.99 -4.25 1.29
N ILE A 49 2.48 -4.38 0.05
CA ILE A 49 2.03 -3.28 -0.81
C ILE A 49 0.59 -3.49 -1.23
N ILE A 50 -0.18 -2.40 -1.32
CA ILE A 50 -1.47 -2.32 -1.99
C ILE A 50 -1.34 -1.34 -3.16
N ALA A 51 -1.88 -1.72 -4.30
CA ALA A 51 -2.03 -0.91 -5.50
C ALA A 51 -3.52 -0.89 -5.88
N ASP A 52 -4.10 0.30 -5.93
CA ASP A 52 -5.49 0.55 -6.33
C ASP A 52 -5.49 1.03 -7.77
N GLY A 53 -6.09 0.24 -8.63
CA GLY A 53 -6.09 0.46 -10.06
C GLY A 53 -7.20 1.39 -10.52
N MET A 54 -6.87 2.29 -11.44
CA MET A 54 -7.81 3.21 -12.05
C MET A 54 -7.72 3.18 -13.57
N GLY A 55 -8.86 3.32 -14.22
CA GLY A 55 -8.94 3.37 -15.69
C GLY A 55 -10.23 2.77 -16.22
N GLY A 56 -10.60 3.10 -17.46
CA GLY A 56 -11.79 2.52 -18.08
C GLY A 56 -11.62 1.04 -18.42
N HIS A 57 -12.72 0.28 -18.43
CA HIS A 57 -12.75 -1.16 -18.70
C HIS A 57 -11.85 -1.95 -17.73
N ASN A 58 -10.86 -2.68 -18.23
CA ASN A 58 -9.93 -3.50 -17.42
C ASN A 58 -8.59 -2.78 -17.18
N GLY A 59 -8.49 -1.49 -17.45
CA GLY A 59 -7.24 -0.74 -17.36
C GLY A 59 -6.69 -0.66 -15.93
N GLY A 60 -7.55 -0.41 -14.95
CA GLY A 60 -7.15 -0.34 -13.53
C GLY A 60 -6.62 -1.67 -13.01
N GLU A 61 -7.32 -2.76 -13.29
CA GLU A 61 -6.90 -4.11 -12.91
C GLU A 61 -5.51 -4.46 -13.46
N PHE A 62 -5.27 -4.13 -14.73
CA PHE A 62 -3.98 -4.38 -15.37
C PHE A 62 -2.87 -3.47 -14.81
N ALA A 63 -3.16 -2.20 -14.55
CA ALA A 63 -2.20 -1.25 -14.01
C ALA A 63 -1.74 -1.63 -12.61
N SER A 64 -2.67 -1.99 -11.70
CA SER A 64 -2.34 -2.40 -10.34
C SER A 64 -1.51 -3.68 -10.33
N GLU A 65 -1.86 -4.67 -11.16
CA GLU A 65 -1.11 -5.92 -11.30
C GLU A 65 0.32 -5.65 -11.81
N LEU A 66 0.46 -4.87 -12.89
CA LEU A 66 1.75 -4.54 -13.48
C LEU A 66 2.65 -3.77 -12.49
N ALA A 67 2.09 -2.85 -11.71
CA ALA A 67 2.83 -2.10 -10.69
C ALA A 67 3.40 -3.03 -9.61
N VAL A 68 2.59 -3.91 -9.02
CA VAL A 68 3.06 -4.79 -7.94
C VAL A 68 4.00 -5.88 -8.45
N GLN A 69 3.83 -6.38 -9.69
CA GLN A 69 4.76 -7.31 -10.31
C GLN A 69 6.13 -6.67 -10.51
N SER A 70 6.16 -5.45 -11.08
CA SER A 70 7.43 -4.73 -11.25
C SER A 70 8.08 -4.36 -9.92
N PHE A 71 7.28 -4.06 -8.87
CA PHE A 71 7.82 -3.82 -7.54
C PHE A 71 8.43 -5.08 -6.94
N GLN A 72 7.81 -6.25 -7.13
CA GLN A 72 8.38 -7.52 -6.69
C GLN A 72 9.70 -7.81 -7.38
N GLU A 73 9.77 -7.65 -8.70
CA GLU A 73 11.02 -7.81 -9.47
C GLU A 73 12.10 -6.83 -8.98
N PHE A 74 11.74 -5.58 -8.70
CA PHE A 74 12.64 -4.60 -8.12
C PHE A 74 13.19 -5.08 -6.78
N VAL A 75 12.34 -5.55 -5.85
CA VAL A 75 12.74 -6.04 -4.52
C VAL A 75 13.65 -7.26 -4.62
N GLU A 76 13.39 -8.19 -5.53
CA GLU A 76 14.22 -9.38 -5.75
C GLU A 76 15.62 -9.03 -6.25
N ASN A 77 15.74 -8.00 -7.07
CA ASN A 77 17.01 -7.58 -7.68
C ASN A 77 17.74 -6.47 -6.92
N LEU A 78 17.21 -5.99 -5.78
CA LEU A 78 17.88 -4.97 -4.97
C LEU A 78 19.29 -5.45 -4.54
N PRO A 79 20.37 -4.68 -4.76
CA PRO A 79 21.65 -4.98 -4.14
C PRO A 79 21.58 -4.76 -2.63
N ILE A 80 22.42 -5.45 -1.86
CA ILE A 80 22.56 -5.18 -0.43
C ILE A 80 23.05 -3.74 -0.25
N VAL A 81 22.30 -2.96 0.53
CA VAL A 81 22.63 -1.57 0.85
C VAL A 81 22.96 -1.41 2.33
N SER A 82 23.83 -0.49 2.64
CA SER A 82 24.27 -0.21 4.03
C SER A 82 23.58 1.02 4.64
N ASN A 83 22.77 1.73 3.84
CA ASN A 83 22.13 2.99 4.22
C ASN A 83 20.68 3.02 3.69
N PRO A 84 19.69 3.33 4.52
CA PRO A 84 18.29 3.44 4.08
C PRO A 84 18.05 4.55 3.05
N ASP A 85 18.86 5.62 3.04
CA ASP A 85 18.73 6.69 2.04
C ASP A 85 18.99 6.18 0.62
N ILE A 86 19.95 5.24 0.46
CA ILE A 86 20.21 4.60 -0.82
C ILE A 86 18.99 3.80 -1.26
N LEU A 87 18.35 3.08 -0.34
CA LEU A 87 17.13 2.33 -0.64
C LEU A 87 16.00 3.25 -1.11
N GLN A 88 15.84 4.42 -0.47
CA GLN A 88 14.84 5.40 -0.88
C GLN A 88 15.12 5.96 -2.29
N GLU A 89 16.37 6.26 -2.62
CA GLU A 89 16.74 6.69 -3.97
C GLU A 89 16.49 5.59 -5.03
N MET A 90 16.72 4.32 -4.68
CA MET A 90 16.41 3.20 -5.56
C MET A 90 14.90 3.04 -5.77
N ILE A 91 14.08 3.26 -4.73
CA ILE A 91 12.61 3.30 -4.86
C ILE A 91 12.19 4.41 -5.81
N LYS A 92 12.77 5.61 -5.72
CA LYS A 92 12.47 6.73 -6.64
C LYS A 92 12.85 6.39 -8.10
N SER A 93 13.95 5.66 -8.31
CA SER A 93 14.30 5.16 -9.64
C SER A 93 13.27 4.18 -10.16
N TRP A 94 12.86 3.20 -9.34
CA TRP A 94 11.79 2.26 -9.68
C TRP A 94 10.49 2.99 -10.06
N VAL A 95 10.10 4.05 -9.34
CA VAL A 95 8.91 4.85 -9.66
C VAL A 95 8.97 5.40 -11.08
N THR A 96 10.14 5.88 -11.50
CA THR A 96 10.33 6.39 -12.87
C THR A 96 10.17 5.29 -13.91
N ASP A 97 10.76 4.13 -13.67
CA ASP A 97 10.69 2.98 -14.57
C ASP A 97 9.28 2.41 -14.65
N ALA A 98 8.59 2.26 -13.51
CA ALA A 98 7.21 1.80 -13.43
C ALA A 98 6.24 2.76 -14.15
N GLN A 99 6.40 4.08 -13.96
CA GLN A 99 5.64 5.10 -14.68
C GLN A 99 5.77 4.92 -16.20
N PHE A 100 7.00 4.78 -16.66
CA PHE A 100 7.28 4.62 -18.10
C PHE A 100 6.68 3.31 -18.65
N MET A 101 6.85 2.22 -17.91
CA MET A 101 6.35 0.89 -18.27
C MET A 101 4.82 0.89 -18.42
N ILE A 102 4.08 1.38 -17.41
CA ILE A 102 2.62 1.42 -17.41
C ILE A 102 2.11 2.31 -18.56
N LYS A 103 2.70 3.50 -18.74
CA LYS A 103 2.30 4.40 -19.86
C LYS A 103 2.54 3.81 -21.22
N ASN A 104 3.67 3.14 -21.43
CA ASN A 104 3.95 2.52 -22.73
C ASN A 104 2.99 1.37 -23.00
N LYS A 105 2.68 0.56 -21.98
CA LYS A 105 1.71 -0.51 -22.13
C LYS A 105 0.32 -0.01 -22.53
N GLY A 106 -0.13 1.10 -21.92
CA GLY A 106 -1.38 1.76 -22.30
C GLY A 106 -1.37 2.35 -23.72
N LYS A 107 -0.18 2.73 -24.25
CA LYS A 107 -0.06 3.16 -25.66
C LYS A 107 -0.06 2.00 -26.65
N GLU A 108 0.52 0.84 -26.25
CA GLU A 108 0.55 -0.37 -27.07
C GLU A 108 -0.83 -1.01 -27.21
N MET A 109 -1.66 -0.90 -26.17
CA MET A 109 -2.99 -1.51 -26.07
C MET A 109 -4.05 -0.41 -25.88
N PRO A 110 -4.74 0.01 -26.96
CA PRO A 110 -5.67 1.15 -26.92
C PRO A 110 -6.76 1.03 -25.84
N GLU A 111 -7.20 -0.19 -25.50
CA GLU A 111 -8.17 -0.49 -24.45
C GLU A 111 -7.65 -0.21 -23.04
N LEU A 112 -6.33 -0.10 -22.86
CA LEU A 112 -5.66 0.22 -21.60
C LEU A 112 -5.18 1.67 -21.55
N ASN A 113 -5.50 2.48 -22.56
CA ASN A 113 -5.02 3.85 -22.62
C ASN A 113 -5.56 4.68 -21.45
N GLY A 114 -4.66 5.38 -20.77
CA GLY A 114 -5.00 6.17 -19.58
C GLY A 114 -5.13 5.37 -18.29
N MET A 115 -4.79 4.08 -18.30
CA MET A 115 -4.70 3.29 -17.07
C MET A 115 -3.66 3.86 -16.10
N GLY A 116 -3.91 3.68 -14.83
CA GLY A 116 -3.00 4.05 -13.75
C GLY A 116 -3.28 3.30 -12.47
N THR A 117 -2.46 3.53 -11.48
CA THR A 117 -2.64 2.89 -10.16
C THR A 117 -1.94 3.68 -9.06
N THR A 118 -2.46 3.58 -7.84
CA THR A 118 -1.75 3.95 -6.63
C THR A 118 -0.69 2.91 -6.28
N CYS A 119 0.15 3.20 -5.29
CA CYS A 119 1.05 2.21 -4.70
C CYS A 119 1.44 2.66 -3.29
N VAL A 120 1.03 1.90 -2.27
CA VAL A 120 1.31 2.24 -0.87
C VAL A 120 1.71 1.01 -0.07
N GLY A 121 2.62 1.17 0.88
CA GLY A 121 2.93 0.11 1.84
C GLY A 121 4.33 0.11 2.40
N LEU A 122 4.81 -1.07 2.77
CA LEU A 122 6.06 -1.31 3.50
C LEU A 122 7.01 -2.20 2.70
N LEU A 123 8.28 -1.86 2.76
CA LEU A 123 9.39 -2.68 2.28
C LEU A 123 10.29 -3.05 3.46
N PHE A 124 10.42 -4.35 3.73
CA PHE A 124 11.37 -4.92 4.68
C PHE A 124 12.56 -5.48 3.91
N PHE A 125 13.70 -4.83 4.03
CA PHE A 125 14.86 -5.15 3.23
C PHE A 125 16.15 -4.94 4.01
N ASN A 126 16.98 -5.99 4.12
CA ASN A 126 18.34 -5.93 4.71
C ASN A 126 18.36 -5.28 6.12
N GLY A 127 17.36 -5.60 6.95
CA GLY A 127 17.20 -5.03 8.30
C GLY A 127 16.62 -3.62 8.34
N PHE A 128 16.37 -3.00 7.19
CA PHE A 128 15.63 -1.74 7.08
C PHE A 128 14.13 -1.97 6.89
N THR A 129 13.34 -0.99 7.32
CA THR A 129 11.90 -0.93 7.05
C THR A 129 11.57 0.46 6.52
N THR A 130 11.21 0.52 5.25
CA THR A 130 10.88 1.76 4.55
C THR A 130 9.43 1.68 4.09
N TRP A 131 8.68 2.77 4.24
CA TRP A 131 7.38 2.90 3.60
C TRP A 131 7.46 3.75 2.33
N LEU A 132 6.49 3.54 1.44
CA LEU A 132 6.29 4.35 0.25
C LEU A 132 4.80 4.64 0.05
N ASN A 133 4.51 5.78 -0.60
CA ASN A 133 3.17 6.16 -1.03
C ASN A 133 3.18 6.88 -2.37
N ILE A 134 2.29 6.44 -3.27
CA ILE A 134 1.93 7.07 -4.55
C ILE A 134 0.41 6.99 -4.65
N GLY A 135 -0.28 8.13 -4.63
CA GLY A 135 -1.75 8.17 -4.70
C GLY A 135 -2.41 8.49 -3.37
N ASP A 136 -3.67 8.12 -3.22
CA ASP A 136 -4.53 8.39 -2.09
C ASP A 136 -4.90 7.14 -1.27
N SER A 137 -4.41 5.98 -1.66
CA SER A 137 -4.35 4.82 -0.77
C SER A 137 -3.47 5.13 0.43
N ARG A 138 -3.78 4.57 1.59
CA ARG A 138 -3.20 5.06 2.85
C ARG A 138 -2.38 4.03 3.60
N LEU A 139 -1.37 4.55 4.31
CA LEU A 139 -0.63 3.84 5.35
C LEU A 139 -0.85 4.53 6.68
N TYR A 140 -1.28 3.76 7.68
CA TYR A 140 -1.41 4.19 9.07
C TYR A 140 -0.48 3.42 9.98
N ARG A 141 -0.11 4.04 11.10
CA ARG A 141 0.45 3.36 12.28
C ARG A 141 -0.54 3.47 13.43
N PHE A 142 -0.89 2.34 14.01
CA PHE A 142 -1.61 2.26 15.27
C PHE A 142 -0.62 1.88 16.38
N ARG A 143 -0.57 2.71 17.43
CA ARG A 143 0.32 2.55 18.60
C ARG A 143 -0.36 3.11 19.83
N ASP A 144 -0.34 2.37 20.93
CA ASP A 144 -0.86 2.80 22.25
C ASP A 144 -2.30 3.36 22.18
N GLY A 145 -3.14 2.73 21.36
CA GLY A 145 -4.54 3.12 21.19
C GLY A 145 -4.77 4.26 20.19
N ILE A 146 -3.75 4.79 19.55
CA ILE A 146 -3.83 5.94 18.66
C ILE A 146 -3.49 5.53 17.22
N LEU A 147 -4.39 5.83 16.29
CA LEU A 147 -4.18 5.72 14.86
C LEU A 147 -3.56 7.01 14.31
N ARG A 148 -2.50 6.89 13.53
CA ARG A 148 -1.88 8.01 12.84
C ARG A 148 -1.64 7.65 11.39
N GLN A 149 -2.16 8.45 10.46
CA GLN A 149 -1.80 8.36 9.04
C GLN A 149 -0.33 8.78 8.88
N LEU A 150 0.45 7.94 8.19
CA LEU A 150 1.86 8.19 7.86
C LEU A 150 2.01 8.73 6.44
N SER A 151 1.22 8.22 5.50
CA SER A 151 1.14 8.73 4.12
C SER A 151 0.39 10.06 4.07
N THR A 152 0.61 10.83 3.00
CA THR A 152 -0.22 11.99 2.65
C THR A 152 -0.95 11.67 1.35
N ASP A 153 -2.25 11.89 1.30
CA ASP A 153 -3.03 11.62 0.09
C ASP A 153 -2.58 12.56 -1.04
N HIS A 154 -2.22 12.00 -2.18
CA HIS A 154 -1.91 12.78 -3.38
C HIS A 154 -3.17 13.19 -4.13
N SER A 155 -4.15 13.72 -3.39
CA SER A 155 -5.42 14.23 -3.91
C SER A 155 -5.43 15.76 -3.97
N LEU A 156 -6.25 16.32 -4.88
CA LEU A 156 -6.41 17.78 -4.96
C LEU A 156 -7.00 18.35 -3.68
N ARG A 157 -7.93 17.62 -3.03
CA ARG A 157 -8.49 17.99 -1.73
C ARG A 157 -7.40 18.21 -0.68
N GLU A 158 -6.46 17.28 -0.58
CA GLU A 158 -5.38 17.36 0.40
C GLU A 158 -4.38 18.47 0.05
N ARG A 159 -4.04 18.62 -1.24
CA ARG A 159 -3.09 19.65 -1.70
C ARG A 159 -3.61 21.07 -1.50
N GLU A 160 -4.87 21.32 -1.87
CA GLU A 160 -5.49 22.65 -1.75
C GLU A 160 -6.05 22.92 -0.34
N LYS A 161 -6.07 21.89 0.54
CA LYS A 161 -6.70 21.93 1.87
C LYS A 161 -8.17 22.39 1.82
N ASP A 162 -8.87 22.04 0.75
CA ASP A 162 -10.25 22.42 0.51
C ASP A 162 -11.17 21.18 0.58
N PRO A 163 -11.97 21.05 1.65
CA PRO A 163 -12.87 19.92 1.84
C PRO A 163 -14.03 19.87 0.83
N THR A 164 -14.25 20.92 0.05
CA THR A 164 -15.30 20.95 -0.99
C THR A 164 -14.85 20.23 -2.27
N ILE A 165 -13.55 20.01 -2.46
CA ILE A 165 -13.03 19.25 -3.59
C ILE A 165 -13.31 17.75 -3.33
N PRO A 166 -13.82 16.99 -4.32
CA PRO A 166 -13.96 15.54 -4.20
C PRO A 166 -12.63 14.85 -3.85
N GLY A 167 -12.66 13.88 -2.92
CA GLY A 167 -11.44 13.20 -2.42
C GLY A 167 -10.74 12.37 -3.48
N ASN A 168 -11.51 11.78 -4.38
CA ASN A 168 -11.05 10.89 -5.44
C ASN A 168 -10.39 11.60 -6.65
N ILE A 169 -10.14 12.91 -6.58
CA ILE A 169 -9.38 13.61 -7.63
C ILE A 169 -7.91 13.58 -7.25
N ILE A 170 -7.20 12.56 -7.72
CA ILE A 170 -5.77 12.40 -7.48
C ILE A 170 -4.93 13.11 -8.55
N TYR A 171 -3.81 13.68 -8.11
CA TYR A 171 -2.87 14.39 -9.01
C TYR A 171 -1.57 13.63 -9.23
N ASN A 172 -1.32 12.56 -8.49
CA ASN A 172 -0.11 11.74 -8.59
C ASN A 172 -0.47 10.25 -8.48
N ALA A 173 -0.18 9.51 -9.53
CA ALA A 173 -0.37 8.06 -9.63
C ALA A 173 0.58 7.49 -10.68
N LEU A 174 0.90 6.22 -10.62
CA LEU A 174 1.63 5.50 -11.67
C LEU A 174 0.78 5.41 -12.94
N GLY A 175 1.40 5.61 -14.09
CA GLY A 175 0.73 5.53 -15.40
C GLY A 175 0.02 6.83 -15.83
N VAL A 176 -0.26 7.74 -14.91
CA VAL A 176 -1.00 8.99 -15.17
C VAL A 176 -0.05 10.18 -15.25
N GLY A 177 -0.45 11.22 -16.00
CA GLY A 177 0.33 12.46 -16.11
C GLY A 177 1.69 12.29 -16.83
N ASN A 178 2.57 13.27 -16.69
CA ASN A 178 3.88 13.26 -17.33
C ASN A 178 5.01 12.82 -16.39
N SER A 179 4.82 12.96 -15.10
CA SER A 179 5.76 12.56 -14.05
C SER A 179 5.00 12.06 -12.85
N THR A 180 5.62 11.20 -12.08
CA THR A 180 5.13 10.72 -10.79
C THR A 180 6.28 10.71 -9.78
N PHE A 181 5.95 10.70 -8.51
CA PHE A 181 6.90 10.61 -7.40
C PHE A 181 6.33 9.72 -6.30
N ALA A 182 7.18 9.22 -5.44
CA ALA A 182 6.78 8.56 -4.21
C ALA A 182 7.24 9.36 -2.99
N ASP A 183 6.36 9.48 -2.00
CA ASP A 183 6.78 9.78 -0.65
C ASP A 183 7.37 8.52 -0.03
N THR A 184 8.50 8.66 0.65
CA THR A 184 9.18 7.53 1.30
C THR A 184 9.84 7.97 2.60
N ALA A 185 9.85 7.10 3.60
CA ALA A 185 10.67 7.30 4.79
C ALA A 185 11.13 5.96 5.39
N ASP A 186 12.35 5.96 5.93
CA ASP A 186 12.84 4.88 6.78
C ASP A 186 12.23 4.99 8.18
N ILE A 187 11.64 3.89 8.65
CA ILE A 187 11.05 3.78 9.98
C ILE A 187 11.70 2.68 10.83
N SER A 188 12.84 2.15 10.41
CA SER A 188 13.52 1.02 11.05
C SER A 188 13.79 1.24 12.54
N SER A 189 14.19 2.46 12.91
CA SER A 189 14.47 2.84 14.30
C SER A 189 13.22 3.09 15.13
N GLU A 190 12.09 3.38 14.47
CA GLU A 190 10.83 3.77 15.11
C GLU A 190 9.93 2.58 15.46
N LEU A 191 10.14 1.42 14.84
CA LEU A 191 9.31 0.23 15.07
C LEU A 191 9.31 -0.14 16.56
N LEU A 192 8.15 -0.43 17.12
CA LEU A 192 7.97 -0.98 18.48
C LEU A 192 7.16 -2.27 18.42
N VAL A 193 7.39 -3.16 19.37
CA VAL A 193 6.52 -4.33 19.58
C VAL A 193 5.14 -3.86 19.94
N GLY A 194 4.11 -4.42 19.29
CA GLY A 194 2.71 -4.01 19.42
C GLY A 194 2.26 -2.95 18.40
N ASP A 195 3.18 -2.33 17.63
CA ASP A 195 2.77 -1.48 16.53
C ASP A 195 1.98 -2.28 15.50
N LYS A 196 0.89 -1.70 15.01
CA LYS A 196 0.17 -2.20 13.83
C LYS A 196 0.25 -1.17 12.71
N TYR A 197 0.71 -1.61 11.56
CA TYR A 197 0.70 -0.82 10.33
C TYR A 197 -0.49 -1.29 9.49
N ILE A 198 -1.39 -0.36 9.15
CA ILE A 198 -2.56 -0.63 8.33
C ILE A 198 -2.32 0.01 6.96
N VAL A 199 -2.26 -0.82 5.94
CA VAL A 199 -2.20 -0.41 4.53
C VAL A 199 -3.58 -0.64 3.94
N CYS A 200 -4.14 0.33 3.22
CA CYS A 200 -5.47 0.16 2.63
C CYS A 200 -5.64 0.98 1.34
N SER A 201 -6.52 0.49 0.44
CA SER A 201 -7.08 1.29 -0.65
C SER A 201 -8.13 2.28 -0.13
N ASP A 202 -8.54 3.21 -0.97
CA ASP A 202 -9.52 4.24 -0.65
C ASP A 202 -10.91 3.64 -0.33
N GLY A 203 -11.23 2.44 -0.84
CA GLY A 203 -12.44 1.71 -0.49
C GLY A 203 -12.61 1.41 1.01
N LEU A 204 -11.57 1.55 1.82
CA LEU A 204 -11.68 1.59 3.28
C LEU A 204 -11.89 3.03 3.77
N SER A 205 -10.97 3.93 3.46
CA SER A 205 -10.88 5.27 4.05
C SER A 205 -11.96 6.24 3.56
N ASP A 206 -12.56 5.99 2.40
CA ASP A 206 -13.73 6.72 1.91
C ASP A 206 -15.06 6.22 2.51
N MET A 207 -15.08 4.96 2.98
CA MET A 207 -16.28 4.37 3.57
C MET A 207 -16.36 4.58 5.08
N ILE A 208 -15.26 4.55 5.81
CA ILE A 208 -15.26 4.73 7.26
C ILE A 208 -14.17 5.72 7.69
N SER A 209 -14.47 6.52 8.71
CA SER A 209 -13.54 7.53 9.23
C SER A 209 -12.33 6.88 9.94
N ASP A 210 -11.23 7.63 10.04
CA ASP A 210 -10.03 7.24 10.79
C ASP A 210 -10.38 6.88 12.24
N TYR A 211 -11.31 7.63 12.87
CA TYR A 211 -11.83 7.31 14.20
C TYR A 211 -12.47 5.91 14.27
N LYS A 212 -13.21 5.52 13.21
CA LYS A 212 -13.85 4.20 13.15
C LYS A 212 -12.82 3.09 12.92
N ILE A 213 -11.78 3.34 12.12
CA ILE A 213 -10.65 2.42 11.95
C ILE A 213 -9.95 2.22 13.30
N GLU A 214 -9.65 3.32 14.00
CA GLU A 214 -9.04 3.30 15.34
C GLU A 214 -9.87 2.49 16.34
N GLU A 215 -11.17 2.75 16.41
CA GLU A 215 -12.11 2.03 17.30
C GLU A 215 -12.08 0.51 17.03
N ILE A 216 -12.13 0.10 15.76
CA ILE A 216 -12.12 -1.32 15.37
C ILE A 216 -10.80 -1.97 15.83
N ILE A 217 -9.66 -1.33 15.54
CA ILE A 217 -8.34 -1.88 15.91
C ILE A 217 -8.14 -1.90 17.43
N ASN A 218 -8.63 -0.89 18.17
CA ASN A 218 -8.61 -0.85 19.64
C ASN A 218 -9.40 -2.01 20.26
N ASN A 219 -10.48 -2.42 19.62
CA ASN A 219 -11.30 -3.56 20.06
C ASN A 219 -10.75 -4.92 19.59
N GLY A 220 -9.52 -4.98 19.10
CA GLY A 220 -8.86 -6.20 18.64
C GLY A 220 -9.29 -6.67 17.25
N GLY A 221 -9.93 -5.78 16.47
CA GLY A 221 -10.32 -6.06 15.09
C GLY A 221 -9.14 -6.27 14.16
N SER A 222 -9.36 -7.00 13.09
CA SER A 222 -8.41 -7.37 12.04
C SER A 222 -8.80 -6.71 10.71
N ALA A 223 -8.11 -7.07 9.62
CA ALA A 223 -8.49 -6.64 8.27
C ALA A 223 -9.94 -7.05 7.93
N LEU A 224 -10.40 -8.19 8.43
CA LEU A 224 -11.78 -8.66 8.18
C LEU A 224 -12.83 -7.71 8.76
N GLU A 225 -12.66 -7.26 10.02
CA GLU A 225 -13.59 -6.33 10.66
C GLU A 225 -13.57 -4.97 9.97
N LEU A 226 -12.41 -4.51 9.49
CA LEU A 226 -12.29 -3.26 8.72
C LEU A 226 -13.02 -3.36 7.38
N VAL A 227 -12.79 -4.40 6.58
CA VAL A 227 -13.48 -4.63 5.31
C VAL A 227 -14.99 -4.79 5.52
N ASN A 228 -15.42 -5.52 6.53
CA ASN A 228 -16.84 -5.67 6.85
C ASN A 228 -17.48 -4.32 7.25
N ALA A 229 -16.77 -3.46 7.96
CA ALA A 229 -17.25 -2.13 8.31
C ALA A 229 -17.39 -1.24 7.05
N ALA A 230 -16.43 -1.26 6.13
CA ALA A 230 -16.51 -0.55 4.86
C ALA A 230 -17.68 -1.05 4.01
N LYS A 231 -17.87 -2.36 3.88
CA LYS A 231 -19.02 -2.95 3.17
C LYS A 231 -20.33 -2.57 3.82
N LYS A 232 -20.44 -2.57 5.15
CA LYS A 232 -21.65 -2.13 5.88
C LYS A 232 -21.94 -0.64 5.68
N ALA A 233 -20.92 0.19 5.46
CA ALA A 233 -21.06 1.61 5.17
C ALA A 233 -21.47 1.92 3.71
N GLY A 234 -21.51 0.89 2.85
CA GLY A 234 -21.93 1.01 1.46
C GLY A 234 -21.17 0.13 0.48
N GLY A 235 -19.89 -0.10 0.74
CA GLY A 235 -19.02 -0.95 -0.09
C GLY A 235 -19.02 -0.52 -1.55
N TYR A 236 -18.90 0.79 -1.80
CA TYR A 236 -19.03 1.37 -3.14
C TYR A 236 -17.85 1.07 -4.03
N ASP A 237 -16.68 0.77 -3.44
CA ASP A 237 -15.46 0.46 -4.18
C ASP A 237 -14.87 -0.89 -3.77
N ASN A 238 -13.84 -1.33 -4.51
CA ASN A 238 -12.96 -2.39 -4.11
C ASN A 238 -12.31 -2.02 -2.78
N VAL A 239 -12.11 -2.96 -1.88
CA VAL A 239 -11.56 -2.69 -0.57
C VAL A 239 -10.49 -3.72 -0.22
N SER A 240 -9.26 -3.25 -0.17
CA SER A 240 -8.11 -4.04 0.25
C SER A 240 -7.51 -3.48 1.53
N VAL A 241 -7.28 -4.35 2.49
CA VAL A 241 -6.70 -4.00 3.79
C VAL A 241 -5.63 -5.02 4.17
N LEU A 242 -4.47 -4.53 4.54
CA LEU A 242 -3.37 -5.33 5.09
C LEU A 242 -2.95 -4.76 6.44
N VAL A 243 -3.07 -5.55 7.49
CA VAL A 243 -2.59 -5.22 8.84
C VAL A 243 -1.30 -5.99 9.09
N VAL A 244 -0.21 -5.27 9.36
CA VAL A 244 1.09 -5.82 9.74
C VAL A 244 1.38 -5.43 11.18
N GLU A 245 1.41 -6.42 12.09
CA GLU A 245 1.71 -6.21 13.50
C GLU A 245 3.12 -6.66 13.85
N ILE A 246 3.86 -5.84 14.59
CA ILE A 246 5.21 -6.16 15.08
C ILE A 246 5.09 -6.99 16.36
N ILE A 247 5.35 -8.29 16.28
CA ILE A 247 5.24 -9.23 17.41
C ILE A 247 6.53 -9.27 18.22
N GLU A 248 7.69 -9.27 17.53
CA GLU A 248 8.99 -9.35 18.18
C GLU A 248 10.05 -8.59 17.37
N LYS A 249 10.92 -7.86 18.04
CA LYS A 249 12.11 -7.24 17.42
C LYS A 249 13.34 -8.10 17.68
N SER A 250 14.17 -8.28 16.66
CA SER A 250 15.48 -8.88 16.84
C SER A 250 16.30 -8.08 17.86
N LYS A 251 16.84 -8.72 18.87
CA LYS A 251 17.80 -8.07 19.78
C LYS A 251 19.02 -7.70 18.91
N LYS A 252 19.29 -6.41 18.73
CA LYS A 252 20.57 -5.98 18.17
C LYS A 252 21.66 -6.52 19.08
N VAL A 253 22.41 -7.52 18.63
CA VAL A 253 23.65 -7.90 19.28
C VAL A 253 24.56 -6.68 19.14
N LYS A 254 24.79 -5.94 20.23
CA LYS A 254 25.81 -4.89 20.26
C LYS A 254 27.14 -5.58 19.96
N LYS A 255 27.68 -5.37 18.78
CA LYS A 255 29.08 -5.67 18.45
C LYS A 255 29.98 -4.57 19.01
#